data_ce5f748e4b8253541facaabf05f688dd
#
_entry.id   ce5f748e4b8253541facaabf05f688dd
#
_cell.length_a   1.000
_cell.length_b   1.000
_cell.length_c   1.000
_cell.angle_alpha   90.00
_cell.angle_beta   90.00
_cell.angle_gamma   90.00
#
_symmetry.space_group_name_H-M   'P 1'
#
loop_
_entity.id
_entity.type
_entity.pdbx_description
1 polymer ?
#
loop_
_entity_poly.entity_id
_entity_poly.type
_entity_poly.pdbx_seq_one_letter_code
_entity_poly.pdbx_strand_id
1 'polypeptide(L)'
;MYKTILWDFDGTLAYTGKDVWNSLQYAAKKCGGELPETFSSEDSNLGKSVKEVFDQIVPPPESEKYEEFESLVRVHYRMFNGYQHTEFYPGIRELLLKTREKGILHYIVTMKPKEALERILLKKNWEKLFDGWISPNSFPGREKSKSEMISYVMKCSGMKKSQYVYVGDTWSDIKAAHENKIHCIGVTYGDGDTKKLCAYTPEHYAHNVSEILNILRKGV
;
A
#
# COMPACT_ATOMS: atom_id res chain seq x y z
N MET A 1 22.03 -8.73 9.22
CA MET A 1 21.82 -7.27 9.06
C MET A 1 21.09 -7.03 7.75
N TYR A 2 19.90 -6.41 7.81
CA TYR A 2 19.16 -6.00 6.61
C TYR A 2 19.88 -4.86 5.90
N LYS A 3 19.91 -4.90 4.59
CA LYS A 3 20.48 -3.87 3.70
C LYS A 3 19.43 -3.19 2.85
N THR A 4 18.28 -3.83 2.68
CA THR A 4 17.18 -3.32 1.87
C THR A 4 15.86 -3.59 2.56
N ILE A 5 15.05 -2.56 2.67
CA ILE A 5 13.68 -2.67 3.15
C ILE A 5 12.74 -2.46 1.95
N LEU A 6 11.85 -3.42 1.77
CA LEU A 6 10.76 -3.36 0.80
C LEU A 6 9.49 -2.97 1.56
N TRP A 7 8.79 -1.96 1.08
CA TRP A 7 7.64 -1.37 1.75
C TRP A 7 6.38 -1.54 0.94
N ASP A 8 5.29 -1.97 1.56
CA ASP A 8 3.99 -1.60 1.04
C ASP A 8 3.73 -0.09 1.25
N PHE A 9 2.73 0.47 0.58
CA PHE A 9 2.45 1.90 0.65
C PHE A 9 1.21 2.21 1.48
N ASP A 10 0.04 1.75 1.02
CA ASP A 10 -1.24 2.02 1.67
C ASP A 10 -1.32 1.22 2.99
N GLY A 11 -1.71 1.85 4.09
CA GLY A 11 -1.77 1.18 5.40
C GLY A 11 -0.42 0.88 6.05
N THR A 12 0.70 1.07 5.34
CA THR A 12 2.04 0.78 5.86
C THR A 12 2.92 2.03 5.95
N LEU A 13 3.21 2.66 4.83
CA LEU A 13 3.94 3.94 4.79
C LEU A 13 3.01 5.12 5.02
N ALA A 14 1.83 5.11 4.40
CA ALA A 14 0.94 6.25 4.36
C ALA A 14 -0.52 5.86 4.58
N TYR A 15 -1.23 6.73 5.30
CA TYR A 15 -2.67 6.73 5.34
C TYR A 15 -3.22 7.40 4.08
N THR A 16 -4.03 6.68 3.32
CA THR A 16 -4.55 7.13 2.02
C THR A 16 -6.08 7.09 1.94
N GLY A 17 -6.71 6.61 2.97
CA GLY A 17 -8.14 6.30 3.01
C GLY A 17 -9.04 7.44 2.53
N LYS A 18 -8.87 8.65 3.05
CA LYS A 18 -9.70 9.81 2.66
C LYS A 18 -9.64 10.14 1.18
N ASP A 19 -8.49 9.99 0.55
CA ASP A 19 -8.33 10.26 -0.88
C ASP A 19 -8.93 9.13 -1.75
N VAL A 20 -8.94 7.90 -1.25
CA VAL A 20 -9.69 6.78 -1.85
C VAL A 20 -11.20 7.09 -1.77
N TRP A 21 -11.71 7.48 -0.59
CA TRP A 21 -13.11 7.85 -0.40
C TRP A 21 -13.55 8.99 -1.30
N ASN A 22 -12.72 10.00 -1.50
CA ASN A 22 -13.02 11.09 -2.42
C ASN A 22 -13.26 10.59 -3.85
N SER A 23 -12.52 9.59 -4.30
CA SER A 23 -12.68 9.03 -5.64
C SER A 23 -13.91 8.12 -5.74
N LEU A 24 -14.20 7.35 -4.70
CA LEU A 24 -15.43 6.56 -4.60
C LEU A 24 -16.67 7.48 -4.56
N GLN A 25 -16.64 8.54 -3.78
CA GLN A 25 -17.73 9.52 -3.70
C GLN A 25 -17.97 10.22 -5.04
N TYR A 26 -16.90 10.59 -5.74
CA TYR A 26 -17.01 11.16 -7.08
C TYR A 26 -17.72 10.22 -8.05
N ALA A 27 -17.31 8.94 -8.09
CA ALA A 27 -17.91 7.94 -8.96
C ALA A 27 -19.37 7.64 -8.57
N ALA A 28 -19.66 7.51 -7.26
CA ALA A 28 -21.00 7.28 -6.76
C ALA A 28 -21.98 8.37 -7.24
N LYS A 29 -21.63 9.65 -7.07
CA LYS A 29 -22.45 10.78 -7.54
C LYS A 29 -22.69 10.76 -9.05
N LYS A 30 -21.69 10.37 -9.82
CA LYS A 30 -21.83 10.24 -11.29
C LYS A 30 -22.76 9.11 -11.71
N CYS A 31 -22.80 8.02 -10.95
CA CYS A 31 -23.67 6.86 -11.18
C CYS A 31 -25.05 6.99 -10.51
N GLY A 32 -25.40 8.16 -9.94
CA GLY A 32 -26.73 8.37 -9.31
C GLY A 32 -26.83 7.86 -7.88
N GLY A 33 -25.71 7.49 -7.25
CA GLY A 33 -25.62 7.07 -5.85
C GLY A 33 -24.90 8.09 -4.98
N GLU A 34 -24.81 7.78 -3.70
CA GLU A 34 -24.06 8.55 -2.72
C GLU A 34 -23.33 7.63 -1.74
N LEU A 35 -22.12 7.98 -1.37
CA LEU A 35 -21.36 7.28 -0.34
C LEU A 35 -21.86 7.76 1.05
N PRO A 36 -22.52 6.91 1.86
CA PRO A 36 -22.98 7.31 3.18
C PRO A 36 -21.82 7.70 4.08
N GLU A 37 -22.00 8.70 4.94
CA GLU A 37 -20.97 9.12 5.91
C GLU A 37 -20.55 7.95 6.82
N THR A 38 -21.52 7.15 7.26
CA THR A 38 -21.26 5.94 8.07
C THR A 38 -20.37 4.94 7.38
N PHE A 39 -20.46 4.83 6.07
CA PHE A 39 -19.62 3.93 5.28
C PHE A 39 -18.18 4.45 5.17
N SER A 40 -18.00 5.76 5.00
CA SER A 40 -16.70 6.40 4.88
C SER A 40 -15.99 6.62 6.22
N SER A 41 -16.72 6.54 7.35
CA SER A 41 -16.15 6.70 8.69
C SER A 41 -15.51 5.42 9.26
N GLU A 42 -15.72 4.28 8.61
CA GLU A 42 -15.16 2.99 9.02
C GLU A 42 -13.99 2.59 8.11
N ASP A 43 -12.76 2.67 8.62
CA ASP A 43 -11.55 2.29 7.87
C ASP A 43 -11.58 0.83 7.38
N SER A 44 -12.28 -0.06 8.07
CA SER A 44 -12.51 -1.45 7.63
C SER A 44 -13.16 -1.57 6.23
N ASN A 45 -13.88 -0.55 5.80
CA ASN A 45 -14.47 -0.50 4.46
C ASN A 45 -13.43 -0.28 3.36
N LEU A 46 -12.23 0.25 3.68
CA LEU A 46 -11.13 0.40 2.71
C LEU A 46 -10.59 -0.93 2.21
N GLY A 47 -10.75 -2.01 2.98
CA GLY A 47 -10.40 -3.37 2.58
C GLY A 47 -11.40 -4.04 1.62
N LYS A 48 -12.56 -3.41 1.36
CA LYS A 48 -13.55 -3.92 0.43
C LYS A 48 -13.13 -3.68 -1.03
N SER A 49 -13.50 -4.60 -1.89
CA SER A 49 -13.34 -4.41 -3.33
C SER A 49 -14.25 -3.28 -3.84
N VAL A 50 -13.88 -2.66 -4.96
CA VAL A 50 -14.71 -1.62 -5.60
C VAL A 50 -16.13 -2.14 -5.90
N LYS A 51 -16.26 -3.44 -6.21
CA LYS A 51 -17.56 -4.09 -6.44
C LYS A 51 -18.42 -4.15 -5.17
N GLU A 52 -17.82 -4.56 -4.03
CA GLU A 52 -18.52 -4.60 -2.74
C GLU A 52 -18.97 -3.21 -2.29
N VAL A 53 -18.15 -2.18 -2.59
CA VAL A 53 -18.52 -0.78 -2.32
C VAL A 53 -19.69 -0.37 -3.22
N PHE A 54 -19.59 -0.64 -4.53
CA PHE A 54 -20.65 -0.31 -5.50
C PHE A 54 -22.00 -0.91 -5.11
N ASP A 55 -22.03 -2.20 -4.78
CA ASP A 55 -23.28 -2.92 -4.43
C ASP A 55 -23.98 -2.36 -3.18
N GLN A 56 -23.25 -1.61 -2.33
CA GLN A 56 -23.80 -1.01 -1.11
C GLN A 56 -24.25 0.44 -1.30
N ILE A 57 -23.72 1.17 -2.29
CA ILE A 57 -23.93 2.61 -2.41
C ILE A 57 -24.67 3.03 -3.68
N VAL A 58 -24.78 2.16 -4.68
CA VAL A 58 -25.54 2.44 -5.90
C VAL A 58 -26.81 1.60 -5.89
N PRO A 59 -28.01 2.24 -5.80
CA PRO A 59 -29.25 1.51 -5.69
C PRO A 59 -29.63 0.82 -7.02
N PRO A 60 -30.34 -0.32 -6.96
CA PRO A 60 -31.01 -0.86 -8.15
C PRO A 60 -32.05 0.16 -8.71
N PRO A 61 -32.27 0.30 -10.03
CA PRO A 61 -31.73 -0.54 -11.10
C PRO A 61 -30.35 -0.15 -11.63
N GLU A 62 -29.67 0.81 -11.00
CA GLU A 62 -28.39 1.36 -11.44
C GLU A 62 -27.22 0.37 -11.35
N SER A 63 -27.47 -0.86 -10.91
CA SER A 63 -26.46 -1.92 -10.79
C SER A 63 -25.76 -2.28 -12.11
N GLU A 64 -26.36 -1.96 -13.26
CA GLU A 64 -25.76 -2.14 -14.58
C GLU A 64 -24.58 -1.17 -14.83
N LYS A 65 -24.47 -0.12 -14.02
CA LYS A 65 -23.40 0.90 -14.12
C LYS A 65 -22.08 0.52 -13.44
N TYR A 66 -21.89 -0.74 -13.01
CA TYR A 66 -20.67 -1.12 -12.30
C TYR A 66 -19.40 -0.83 -13.09
N GLU A 67 -19.34 -1.17 -14.37
CA GLU A 67 -18.15 -0.92 -15.20
C GLU A 67 -17.86 0.58 -15.35
N GLU A 68 -18.90 1.39 -15.47
CA GLU A 68 -18.78 2.85 -15.49
C GLU A 68 -18.25 3.36 -14.14
N PHE A 69 -18.82 2.89 -13.03
CA PHE A 69 -18.40 3.25 -11.68
C PHE A 69 -16.93 2.92 -11.43
N GLU A 70 -16.53 1.67 -11.72
CA GLU A 70 -15.14 1.23 -11.57
C GLU A 70 -14.18 2.07 -12.42
N SER A 71 -14.56 2.35 -13.65
CA SER A 71 -13.78 3.21 -14.56
C SER A 71 -13.64 4.64 -14.01
N LEU A 72 -14.73 5.22 -13.50
CA LEU A 72 -14.73 6.55 -12.88
C LEU A 72 -13.84 6.60 -11.63
N VAL A 73 -13.93 5.61 -10.74
CA VAL A 73 -13.04 5.51 -9.56
C VAL A 73 -11.59 5.47 -10.01
N ARG A 74 -11.28 4.57 -10.94
CA ARG A 74 -9.91 4.37 -11.45
C ARG A 74 -9.35 5.64 -12.08
N VAL A 75 -10.11 6.27 -12.98
CA VAL A 75 -9.68 7.49 -13.69
C VAL A 75 -9.54 8.64 -12.70
N HIS A 76 -10.53 8.87 -11.83
CA HIS A 76 -10.48 9.95 -10.85
C HIS A 76 -9.30 9.77 -9.90
N TYR A 77 -9.12 8.56 -9.33
CA TYR A 77 -8.03 8.29 -8.39
C TYR A 77 -6.66 8.46 -9.02
N ARG A 78 -6.45 7.94 -10.25
CA ARG A 78 -5.15 7.99 -10.92
C ARG A 78 -4.81 9.37 -11.51
N MET A 79 -5.82 10.11 -12.01
CA MET A 79 -5.57 11.30 -12.85
C MET A 79 -6.01 12.61 -12.21
N PHE A 80 -7.07 12.63 -11.43
CA PHE A 80 -7.70 13.86 -10.95
C PHE A 80 -7.60 14.07 -9.43
N ASN A 81 -7.48 13.00 -8.65
CA ASN A 81 -7.36 13.09 -7.20
C ASN A 81 -6.18 13.99 -6.80
N GLY A 82 -6.44 14.87 -5.85
CA GLY A 82 -5.44 15.81 -5.34
C GLY A 82 -4.50 15.23 -4.28
N TYR A 83 -4.79 14.06 -3.72
CA TYR A 83 -4.06 13.40 -2.63
C TYR A 83 -3.76 14.33 -1.45
N GLN A 84 -4.73 15.19 -1.12
CA GLN A 84 -4.55 16.22 -0.08
C GLN A 84 -4.43 15.61 1.31
N HIS A 85 -5.12 14.49 1.54
CA HIS A 85 -5.20 13.81 2.82
C HIS A 85 -4.22 12.63 2.96
N THR A 86 -3.49 12.30 1.90
CA THR A 86 -2.44 11.27 1.96
C THR A 86 -1.26 11.80 2.78
N GLU A 87 -0.95 11.14 3.89
CA GLU A 87 0.13 11.51 4.80
C GLU A 87 0.88 10.26 5.27
N PHE A 88 2.17 10.39 5.56
CA PHE A 88 2.92 9.32 6.22
C PHE A 88 2.35 9.04 7.61
N TYR A 89 2.37 7.78 8.01
CA TYR A 89 2.18 7.46 9.41
C TYR A 89 3.24 8.14 10.29
N PRO A 90 2.88 8.55 11.52
CA PRO A 90 3.81 9.23 12.42
C PRO A 90 5.12 8.47 12.61
N GLY A 91 6.25 9.13 12.37
CA GLY A 91 7.59 8.55 12.53
C GLY A 91 8.17 7.86 11.28
N ILE A 92 7.40 7.64 10.21
CA ILE A 92 7.90 7.00 8.97
C ILE A 92 9.04 7.83 8.37
N ARG A 93 8.88 9.14 8.24
CA ARG A 93 9.92 10.00 7.64
C ARG A 93 11.24 9.91 8.41
N GLU A 94 11.18 9.98 9.74
CA GLU A 94 12.36 9.86 10.58
C GLU A 94 13.00 8.48 10.48
N LEU A 95 12.19 7.43 10.42
CA LEU A 95 12.68 6.06 10.25
C LEU A 95 13.46 5.92 8.94
N LEU A 96 12.88 6.37 7.82
CA LEU A 96 13.52 6.34 6.50
C LEU A 96 14.87 7.07 6.53
N LEU A 97 14.91 8.30 7.06
CA LEU A 97 16.15 9.08 7.14
C LEU A 97 17.20 8.41 8.00
N LYS A 98 16.85 7.97 9.23
CA LYS A 98 17.78 7.31 10.17
C LYS A 98 18.36 6.00 9.63
N THR A 99 17.59 5.26 8.84
CA THR A 99 18.06 4.00 8.27
C THR A 99 18.86 4.22 6.99
N ARG A 100 18.55 5.25 6.19
CA ARG A 100 19.41 5.68 5.07
C ARG A 100 20.80 6.11 5.51
N GLU A 101 20.92 6.84 6.62
CA GLU A 101 22.23 7.21 7.21
C GLU A 101 23.10 5.98 7.53
N LYS A 102 22.47 4.82 7.73
CA LYS A 102 23.16 3.54 7.92
C LYS A 102 23.39 2.74 6.64
N GLY A 103 23.11 3.34 5.49
CA GLY A 103 23.28 2.70 4.18
C GLY A 103 22.19 1.66 3.84
N ILE A 104 21.02 1.72 4.48
CA ILE A 104 19.89 0.84 4.15
C ILE A 104 19.13 1.46 2.98
N LEU A 105 18.84 0.65 1.96
CA LEU A 105 18.05 1.03 0.80
C LEU A 105 16.55 0.83 1.05
N HIS A 106 15.73 1.70 0.48
CA HIS A 106 14.28 1.68 0.60
C HIS A 106 13.60 1.59 -0.77
N TYR A 107 12.87 0.51 -0.99
CA TYR A 107 12.04 0.34 -2.19
C TYR A 107 10.57 0.23 -1.82
N ILE A 108 9.69 0.93 -2.55
CA ILE A 108 8.25 0.70 -2.45
C ILE A 108 7.89 -0.44 -3.41
N VAL A 109 7.21 -1.45 -2.89
CA VAL A 109 6.66 -2.58 -3.67
C VAL A 109 5.20 -2.74 -3.25
N THR A 110 4.28 -2.16 -4.01
CA THR A 110 2.88 -1.99 -3.62
C THR A 110 1.92 -2.40 -4.73
N MET A 111 0.70 -2.76 -4.34
CA MET A 111 -0.40 -2.98 -5.31
C MET A 111 -1.06 -1.66 -5.77
N LYS A 112 -0.64 -0.52 -5.21
CA LYS A 112 -1.09 0.79 -5.69
C LYS A 112 -0.70 1.01 -7.16
N PRO A 113 -1.61 1.51 -8.02
CA PRO A 113 -1.29 1.83 -9.42
C PRO A 113 -0.15 2.84 -9.54
N LYS A 114 0.75 2.62 -10.52
CA LYS A 114 1.95 3.42 -10.74
C LYS A 114 1.65 4.92 -10.86
N GLU A 115 0.64 5.29 -11.63
CA GLU A 115 0.27 6.68 -11.88
C GLU A 115 -0.13 7.40 -10.60
N ALA A 116 -0.89 6.73 -9.72
CA ALA A 116 -1.29 7.27 -8.42
C ALA A 116 -0.09 7.40 -7.49
N LEU A 117 0.74 6.35 -7.40
CA LEU A 117 1.93 6.36 -6.55
C LEU A 117 2.89 7.48 -6.93
N GLU A 118 3.27 7.58 -8.22
CA GLU A 118 4.21 8.58 -8.70
C GLU A 118 3.71 10.01 -8.49
N ARG A 119 2.41 10.25 -8.71
CA ARG A 119 1.81 11.55 -8.44
C ARG A 119 1.81 11.92 -6.96
N ILE A 120 1.56 10.96 -6.07
CA ILE A 120 1.65 11.17 -4.61
C ILE A 120 3.10 11.50 -4.24
N LEU A 121 4.06 10.68 -4.65
CA LEU A 121 5.46 10.88 -4.33
C LEU A 121 5.94 12.27 -4.77
N LEU A 122 5.66 12.64 -6.01
CA LEU A 122 6.03 13.95 -6.55
C LEU A 122 5.35 15.10 -5.80
N LYS A 123 4.04 15.01 -5.57
CA LYS A 123 3.27 16.07 -4.92
C LYS A 123 3.68 16.31 -3.47
N LYS A 124 4.06 15.25 -2.76
CA LYS A 124 4.50 15.30 -1.36
C LYS A 124 6.02 15.51 -1.22
N ASN A 125 6.78 15.57 -2.31
CA ASN A 125 8.24 15.59 -2.33
C ASN A 125 8.87 14.40 -1.56
N TRP A 126 8.31 13.20 -1.77
CA TRP A 126 8.74 11.98 -1.09
C TRP A 126 9.65 11.09 -1.96
N GLU A 127 9.76 11.37 -3.26
CA GLU A 127 10.53 10.55 -4.20
C GLU A 127 12.00 10.36 -3.79
N LYS A 128 12.59 11.39 -3.17
CA LYS A 128 13.99 11.34 -2.70
C LYS A 128 14.22 10.47 -1.46
N LEU A 129 13.15 10.03 -0.82
CA LEU A 129 13.21 9.14 0.35
C LEU A 129 13.37 7.66 -0.02
N PHE A 130 13.17 7.32 -1.31
CA PHE A 130 13.19 5.95 -1.80
C PHE A 130 14.23 5.78 -2.91
N ASP A 131 14.81 4.59 -2.98
CA ASP A 131 15.79 4.21 -4.01
C ASP A 131 15.09 3.67 -5.27
N GLY A 132 13.78 3.42 -5.18
CA GLY A 132 12.91 3.06 -6.28
C GLY A 132 11.53 2.60 -5.83
N TRP A 133 10.65 2.41 -6.79
CA TRP A 133 9.30 1.91 -6.54
C TRP A 133 8.79 1.06 -7.70
N ILE A 134 7.95 0.10 -7.37
CA ILE A 134 7.34 -0.82 -8.34
C ILE A 134 5.86 -1.00 -7.98
N SER A 135 5.03 -0.90 -8.99
CA SER A 135 3.59 -1.12 -8.99
C SER A 135 3.23 -2.25 -9.97
N PRO A 136 2.04 -2.84 -9.90
CA PRO A 136 1.64 -3.94 -10.77
C PRO A 136 1.80 -3.64 -12.26
N ASN A 137 1.48 -2.41 -12.63
CA ASN A 137 1.52 -1.91 -14.01
C ASN A 137 2.84 -1.17 -14.37
N SER A 138 3.92 -1.41 -13.61
CA SER A 138 5.25 -0.86 -13.94
C SER A 138 5.94 -1.56 -15.12
N PHE A 139 5.39 -2.69 -15.56
CA PHE A 139 5.95 -3.53 -16.61
C PHE A 139 5.02 -3.60 -17.82
N PRO A 140 5.54 -3.76 -19.03
CA PRO A 140 4.71 -4.01 -20.19
C PRO A 140 4.00 -5.37 -20.09
N GLY A 141 2.83 -5.48 -20.69
CA GLY A 141 2.01 -6.71 -20.69
C GLY A 141 1.09 -6.79 -19.48
N ARG A 142 1.02 -7.96 -18.84
CA ARG A 142 0.13 -8.15 -17.68
C ARG A 142 0.64 -7.50 -16.41
N GLU A 143 -0.26 -7.15 -15.56
CA GLU A 143 0.07 -6.70 -14.20
C GLU A 143 0.80 -7.81 -13.42
N LYS A 144 1.76 -7.39 -12.60
CA LYS A 144 2.58 -8.28 -11.76
C LYS A 144 1.95 -8.43 -10.38
N SER A 145 2.04 -9.64 -9.84
CA SER A 145 1.74 -9.87 -8.43
C SER A 145 2.79 -9.24 -7.52
N LYS A 146 2.45 -9.01 -6.25
CA LYS A 146 3.38 -8.50 -5.24
C LYS A 146 4.64 -9.38 -5.14
N SER A 147 4.48 -10.69 -5.15
CA SER A 147 5.60 -11.65 -5.11
C SER A 147 6.54 -11.52 -6.31
N GLU A 148 6.00 -11.36 -7.52
CA GLU A 148 6.82 -11.14 -8.73
C GLU A 148 7.59 -9.82 -8.67
N MET A 149 6.97 -8.76 -8.11
CA MET A 149 7.61 -7.46 -7.93
C MET A 149 8.76 -7.53 -6.92
N ILE A 150 8.56 -8.20 -5.79
CA ILE A 150 9.63 -8.49 -4.82
C ILE A 150 10.78 -9.24 -5.49
N SER A 151 10.48 -10.33 -6.21
CA SER A 151 11.48 -11.12 -6.94
C SER A 151 12.28 -10.26 -7.93
N TYR A 152 11.63 -9.32 -8.61
CA TYR A 152 12.28 -8.42 -9.54
C TYR A 152 13.29 -7.50 -8.84
N VAL A 153 12.91 -6.83 -7.73
CA VAL A 153 13.83 -5.98 -6.96
C VAL A 153 15.04 -6.77 -6.49
N MET A 154 14.80 -7.98 -5.99
CA MET A 154 15.87 -8.85 -5.50
C MET A 154 16.86 -9.25 -6.62
N LYS A 155 16.36 -9.53 -7.82
CA LYS A 155 17.20 -9.86 -8.98
C LYS A 155 18.04 -8.67 -9.43
N CYS A 156 17.46 -7.46 -9.44
CA CYS A 156 18.17 -6.23 -9.86
C CYS A 156 19.29 -5.85 -8.89
N SER A 157 19.10 -6.05 -7.59
CA SER A 157 20.08 -5.66 -6.56
C SER A 157 21.14 -6.73 -6.27
N GLY A 158 20.87 -8.00 -6.59
CA GLY A 158 21.82 -9.11 -6.45
C GLY A 158 22.25 -9.46 -5.01
N MET A 159 21.57 -8.91 -4.00
CA MET A 159 21.88 -9.15 -2.59
C MET A 159 21.36 -10.51 -2.12
N LYS A 160 21.90 -11.01 -1.01
CA LYS A 160 21.42 -12.26 -0.37
C LYS A 160 20.03 -12.05 0.20
N LYS A 161 19.18 -13.08 0.17
CA LYS A 161 17.80 -13.05 0.69
C LYS A 161 17.71 -12.56 2.14
N SER A 162 18.65 -12.97 2.99
CA SER A 162 18.75 -12.57 4.40
C SER A 162 19.03 -11.07 4.61
N GLN A 163 19.34 -10.33 3.56
CA GLN A 163 19.57 -8.89 3.60
C GLN A 163 18.32 -8.06 3.28
N TYR A 164 17.21 -8.73 2.96
CA TYR A 164 15.92 -8.07 2.71
C TYR A 164 14.97 -8.29 3.86
N VAL A 165 14.13 -7.30 4.09
CA VAL A 165 12.92 -7.41 4.90
C VAL A 165 11.79 -6.70 4.17
N TYR A 166 10.60 -7.30 4.16
CA TYR A 166 9.39 -6.67 3.66
C TYR A 166 8.56 -6.15 4.83
N VAL A 167 7.98 -4.97 4.70
CA VAL A 167 7.08 -4.37 5.71
C VAL A 167 5.73 -4.13 5.07
N GLY A 168 4.67 -4.66 5.67
CA GLY A 168 3.32 -4.52 5.16
C GLY A 168 2.26 -4.79 6.22
N ASP A 169 1.02 -4.35 5.98
CA ASP A 169 -0.11 -4.44 6.93
C ASP A 169 -1.12 -5.53 6.57
N THR A 170 -0.96 -6.20 5.42
CA THR A 170 -1.90 -7.22 4.96
C THR A 170 -1.30 -8.63 4.95
N TRP A 171 -2.17 -9.65 5.05
CA TRP A 171 -1.77 -11.04 4.88
C TRP A 171 -1.10 -11.33 3.53
N SER A 172 -1.48 -10.58 2.48
CA SER A 172 -0.91 -10.73 1.14
C SER A 172 0.54 -10.26 1.06
N ASP A 173 0.93 -9.31 1.92
CA ASP A 173 2.30 -8.84 2.09
C ASP A 173 3.18 -9.94 2.65
N ILE A 174 2.72 -10.53 3.75
CA ILE A 174 3.43 -11.61 4.42
C ILE A 174 3.59 -12.81 3.49
N LYS A 175 2.50 -13.21 2.82
CA LYS A 175 2.52 -14.27 1.82
C LYS A 175 3.55 -14.00 0.73
N ALA A 176 3.57 -12.81 0.14
CA ALA A 176 4.49 -12.45 -0.94
C ALA A 176 5.95 -12.44 -0.48
N ALA A 177 6.24 -12.00 0.75
CA ALA A 177 7.56 -12.07 1.36
C ALA A 177 8.01 -13.53 1.56
N HIS A 178 7.16 -14.38 2.11
CA HIS A 178 7.44 -15.81 2.34
C HIS A 178 7.67 -16.58 1.02
N GLU A 179 6.90 -16.31 -0.03
CA GLU A 179 7.12 -16.90 -1.36
C GLU A 179 8.52 -16.57 -1.90
N ASN A 180 9.05 -15.40 -1.56
CA ASN A 180 10.41 -14.99 -1.93
C ASN A 180 11.48 -15.45 -0.92
N LYS A 181 11.09 -16.06 0.20
CA LYS A 181 11.97 -16.53 1.28
C LYS A 181 12.78 -15.37 1.89
N ILE A 182 12.12 -14.24 2.12
CA ILE A 182 12.66 -13.10 2.85
C ILE A 182 11.82 -12.86 4.11
N HIS A 183 12.44 -12.26 5.13
CA HIS A 183 11.75 -11.89 6.35
C HIS A 183 10.70 -10.82 6.10
N CYS A 184 9.69 -10.79 6.96
CA CYS A 184 8.68 -9.76 6.95
C CYS A 184 8.37 -9.21 8.34
N ILE A 185 7.94 -7.96 8.37
CA ILE A 185 7.41 -7.28 9.54
C ILE A 185 5.94 -6.97 9.22
N GLY A 186 5.02 -7.62 9.92
CA GLY A 186 3.60 -7.31 9.84
C GLY A 186 3.28 -6.10 10.71
N VAL A 187 2.76 -5.02 10.13
CA VAL A 187 2.33 -3.85 10.90
C VAL A 187 0.83 -3.94 11.18
N THR A 188 0.43 -3.56 12.41
CA THR A 188 -0.97 -3.67 12.86
C THR A 188 -1.65 -2.31 13.06
N TYR A 189 -0.98 -1.24 12.68
CA TYR A 189 -1.53 0.11 12.72
C TYR A 189 -2.17 0.54 11.38
N GLY A 190 -2.06 -0.32 10.35
CA GLY A 190 -2.60 -0.07 9.02
C GLY A 190 -4.07 -0.47 8.87
N ASP A 191 -4.54 -0.50 7.63
CA ASP A 191 -5.93 -0.75 7.26
C ASP A 191 -6.24 -2.25 7.12
N GLY A 192 -5.21 -3.12 7.17
CA GLY A 192 -5.31 -4.55 6.97
C GLY A 192 -6.01 -5.30 8.12
N ASP A 193 -6.65 -6.43 7.80
CA ASP A 193 -7.24 -7.33 8.80
C ASP A 193 -6.14 -8.00 9.63
N THR A 194 -5.93 -7.51 10.85
CA THR A 194 -4.91 -8.01 11.78
C THR A 194 -5.05 -9.50 12.07
N LYS A 195 -6.27 -10.05 12.13
CA LYS A 195 -6.48 -11.48 12.37
C LYS A 195 -5.97 -12.32 11.22
N LYS A 196 -6.27 -11.89 9.99
CA LYS A 196 -5.74 -12.54 8.78
C LYS A 196 -4.23 -12.39 8.67
N LEU A 197 -3.69 -11.20 8.96
CA LEU A 197 -2.25 -10.97 8.99
C LEU A 197 -1.54 -11.92 9.96
N CYS A 198 -2.05 -12.06 11.19
CA CYS A 198 -1.50 -12.95 12.21
C CYS A 198 -1.52 -14.43 11.78
N ALA A 199 -2.51 -14.86 11.02
CA ALA A 199 -2.61 -16.23 10.53
C ALA A 199 -1.48 -16.60 9.55
N TYR A 200 -0.83 -15.62 8.92
CA TYR A 200 0.32 -15.81 8.03
C TYR A 200 1.69 -15.74 8.72
N THR A 201 1.69 -15.56 10.06
CA THR A 201 2.87 -15.67 10.93
C THR A 201 4.12 -14.92 10.42
N PRO A 202 4.09 -13.57 10.33
CA PRO A 202 5.29 -12.81 10.01
C PRO A 202 6.38 -13.03 11.08
N GLU A 203 7.66 -12.90 10.71
CA GLU A 203 8.78 -13.04 11.64
C GLU A 203 8.74 -12.01 12.78
N HIS A 204 8.18 -10.84 12.50
CA HIS A 204 8.02 -9.77 13.49
C HIS A 204 6.68 -9.06 13.32
N TYR A 205 6.18 -8.52 14.43
CA TYR A 205 5.03 -7.62 14.47
C TYR A 205 5.48 -6.23 14.95
N ALA A 206 4.86 -5.20 14.40
CA ALA A 206 5.04 -3.83 14.87
C ALA A 206 3.68 -3.13 14.98
N HIS A 207 3.37 -2.63 16.18
CA HIS A 207 2.12 -1.91 16.48
C HIS A 207 2.24 -0.41 16.23
N ASN A 208 3.46 0.06 16.00
CA ASN A 208 3.78 1.45 15.64
C ASN A 208 5.14 1.51 14.95
N VAL A 209 5.44 2.64 14.34
CA VAL A 209 6.65 2.83 13.54
C VAL A 209 7.94 2.72 14.39
N SER A 210 7.90 3.08 15.67
CA SER A 210 9.10 2.99 16.54
C SER A 210 9.51 1.53 16.79
N GLU A 211 8.55 0.61 16.81
CA GLU A 211 8.84 -0.83 16.92
C GLU A 211 9.52 -1.38 15.67
N ILE A 212 9.17 -0.90 14.48
CA ILE A 212 9.89 -1.25 13.25
C ILE A 212 11.38 -0.89 13.40
N LEU A 213 11.68 0.33 13.86
CA LEU A 213 13.05 0.76 14.06
C LEU A 213 13.81 -0.11 15.07
N ASN A 214 13.13 -0.55 16.15
CA ASN A 214 13.71 -1.45 17.15
C ASN A 214 13.99 -2.84 16.59
N ILE A 215 13.10 -3.39 15.77
CA ILE A 215 13.29 -4.68 15.09
C ILE A 215 14.48 -4.59 14.13
N LEU A 216 14.55 -3.53 13.33
CA LEU A 216 15.65 -3.30 12.39
C LEU A 216 17.00 -3.16 13.09
N ARG A 217 17.05 -2.58 14.30
CA ARG A 217 18.26 -2.48 15.11
C ARG A 217 18.75 -3.81 15.67
N LYS A 218 17.81 -4.71 16.02
CA LYS A 218 18.14 -6.04 16.57
C LYS A 218 18.53 -7.05 15.48
N GLY A 219 18.03 -6.87 14.27
CA GLY A 219 18.42 -7.66 13.11
C GLY A 219 19.69 -7.18 12.39
N VAL A 220 20.35 -6.24 13.04
CA VAL A 220 21.57 -5.56 12.54
C VAL A 220 22.81 -6.12 13.21
#